data_8900176c10ee536dcecb48152296a204
#
_entry.id   8900176c10ee536dcecb48152296a204
#
_cell.length_a   1.000
_cell.length_b   1.000
_cell.length_c   1.000
_cell.angle_alpha   90.00
_cell.angle_beta   90.00
_cell.angle_gamma   90.00
#
_symmetry.space_group_name_H-M   'P 1'
#
loop_
_entity.id
_entity.type
_entity.pdbx_description
1 polymer ?
#
loop_
_entity_poly.entity_id
_entity_poly.type
_entity_poly.pdbx_seq_one_letter_code
_entity_poly.pdbx_strand_id
1 'polypeptide(L)'
;MKPVRKAVFPVAGLGTRFLPATKAIPKEMLTVVDRPVIDYVVAEAREAGIEHFIFVTGRNKAVIEDHFDVQFELYDTLETRGKTEVLENLKKQQPKPGQTSFTRQQAPLGLGHAVWCAREIVGNEPFALLLPDMIMQMDQSCLKRMVELYEQTGNNIVAVQECDPAETHKYGIVGRGRDVHSGFEITGMVEKPKPGTAPSNLYINGRYILQPEIFKILEGQEKGAGNEIQLTDAMLKLEKEQAFYGYHYQGHTFDCGSPAGFVEANIAFALWRPDMHDSMVDTLERMLRELRPVERRKMPR
;
A
#
# COMPACT_ATOMS: atom_id res chain seq x y z
N MET A 1 19.66 -5.99 -16.77
CA MET A 1 18.75 -5.70 -15.62
C MET A 1 17.60 -6.68 -15.66
N LYS A 2 17.19 -7.24 -14.52
CA LYS A 2 16.01 -8.11 -14.44
C LYS A 2 14.76 -7.23 -14.30
N PRO A 3 13.64 -7.56 -14.97
CA PRO A 3 12.39 -6.79 -14.84
C PRO A 3 11.74 -6.99 -13.46
N VAL A 4 10.96 -6.02 -13.01
CA VAL A 4 10.16 -6.11 -11.79
C VAL A 4 8.84 -6.81 -12.11
N ARG A 5 8.74 -8.11 -11.83
CA ARG A 5 7.56 -8.92 -12.16
C ARG A 5 6.75 -9.35 -10.94
N LYS A 6 7.32 -9.24 -9.75
CA LYS A 6 6.74 -9.70 -8.49
C LYS A 6 6.39 -8.53 -7.60
N ALA A 7 5.24 -8.59 -6.92
CA ALA A 7 4.87 -7.64 -5.90
C ALA A 7 4.52 -8.33 -4.59
N VAL A 8 5.02 -7.78 -3.48
CA VAL A 8 4.76 -8.26 -2.11
C VAL A 8 3.75 -7.34 -1.43
N PHE A 9 2.72 -7.92 -0.84
CA PHE A 9 1.65 -7.24 -0.12
C PHE A 9 1.63 -7.74 1.34
N PRO A 10 2.13 -6.97 2.31
CA PRO A 10 2.08 -7.34 3.73
C PRO A 10 0.69 -7.12 4.31
N VAL A 11 -0.09 -8.19 4.45
CA VAL A 11 -1.47 -8.19 4.96
C VAL A 11 -1.61 -8.89 6.32
N ALA A 12 -0.52 -9.11 7.04
CA ALA A 12 -0.51 -9.82 8.33
C ALA A 12 -0.95 -8.96 9.53
N GLY A 13 -1.10 -7.66 9.36
CA GLY A 13 -1.42 -6.71 10.42
C GLY A 13 -2.77 -6.99 11.10
N LEU A 14 -2.85 -6.75 12.42
CA LEU A 14 -4.05 -7.04 13.23
C LEU A 14 -5.18 -6.02 13.06
N GLY A 15 -4.93 -4.84 12.50
CA GLY A 15 -5.95 -3.82 12.25
C GLY A 15 -6.57 -3.22 13.52
N THR A 16 -5.84 -3.15 14.63
CA THR A 16 -6.37 -2.75 15.94
C THR A 16 -7.00 -1.36 16.00
N ARG A 17 -6.62 -0.47 15.08
CA ARG A 17 -7.19 0.89 14.99
C ARG A 17 -8.67 0.89 14.56
N PHE A 18 -9.14 -0.20 13.94
CA PHE A 18 -10.53 -0.37 13.46
C PHE A 18 -11.37 -1.31 14.33
N LEU A 19 -10.92 -1.66 15.52
CA LEU A 19 -11.76 -2.43 16.42
C LEU A 19 -13.03 -1.62 16.80
N PRO A 20 -14.20 -2.27 16.85
CA PRO A 20 -14.43 -3.73 16.81
C PRO A 20 -14.56 -4.34 15.41
N ALA A 21 -14.63 -3.57 14.31
CA ALA A 21 -14.88 -4.08 12.95
C ALA A 21 -13.84 -5.14 12.54
N THR A 22 -12.59 -4.90 12.79
CA THR A 22 -11.47 -5.80 12.43
C THR A 22 -11.30 -7.01 13.36
N LYS A 23 -12.23 -7.22 14.30
CA LYS A 23 -12.31 -8.46 15.08
C LYS A 23 -12.61 -9.68 14.18
N ALA A 24 -13.41 -9.48 13.13
CA ALA A 24 -13.87 -10.53 12.24
C ALA A 24 -13.41 -10.36 10.78
N ILE A 25 -13.15 -9.12 10.35
CA ILE A 25 -12.81 -8.78 8.96
C ILE A 25 -11.42 -8.14 8.92
N PRO A 26 -10.48 -8.60 8.08
CA PRO A 26 -9.21 -7.92 7.86
C PRO A 26 -9.43 -6.47 7.43
N LYS A 27 -8.61 -5.54 7.92
CA LYS A 27 -8.70 -4.12 7.53
C LYS A 27 -8.56 -3.91 6.02
N GLU A 28 -7.79 -4.77 5.36
CA GLU A 28 -7.55 -4.77 3.93
C GLU A 28 -8.81 -5.12 3.11
N MET A 29 -9.80 -5.75 3.75
CA MET A 29 -11.11 -6.09 3.17
C MET A 29 -12.20 -5.08 3.49
N LEU A 30 -11.92 -4.03 4.24
CA LEU A 30 -12.84 -2.89 4.37
C LEU A 30 -12.98 -2.22 3.00
N THR A 31 -14.20 -1.81 2.66
CA THR A 31 -14.47 -1.29 1.31
C THR A 31 -14.38 0.24 1.25
N VAL A 32 -13.62 0.72 0.27
CA VAL A 32 -13.71 2.11 -0.17
C VAL A 32 -14.70 2.14 -1.33
N VAL A 33 -15.85 2.78 -1.09
CA VAL A 33 -17.07 2.71 -1.92
C VAL A 33 -17.57 1.27 -2.03
N ASP A 34 -17.25 0.56 -3.10
CA ASP A 34 -17.72 -0.79 -3.42
C ASP A 34 -16.60 -1.82 -3.64
N ARG A 35 -15.34 -1.42 -3.42
CA ARG A 35 -14.17 -2.28 -3.60
C ARG A 35 -13.34 -2.41 -2.32
N PRO A 36 -12.88 -3.59 -1.95
CA PRO A 36 -11.92 -3.75 -0.86
C PRO A 36 -10.66 -2.90 -1.07
N VAL A 37 -10.12 -2.35 0.01
CA VAL A 37 -8.88 -1.54 -0.04
C VAL A 37 -7.75 -2.26 -0.77
N ILE A 38 -7.58 -3.57 -0.54
CA ILE A 38 -6.54 -4.38 -1.19
C ILE A 38 -6.67 -4.40 -2.73
N ASP A 39 -7.87 -4.32 -3.27
CA ASP A 39 -8.11 -4.36 -4.71
C ASP A 39 -7.52 -3.15 -5.45
N TYR A 40 -7.57 -1.97 -4.83
CA TYR A 40 -6.96 -0.77 -5.39
C TYR A 40 -5.45 -0.95 -5.57
N VAL A 41 -4.81 -1.54 -4.56
CA VAL A 41 -3.36 -1.73 -4.53
C VAL A 41 -2.91 -2.86 -5.48
N VAL A 42 -3.69 -3.94 -5.58
CA VAL A 42 -3.42 -5.02 -6.55
C VAL A 42 -3.67 -4.55 -7.98
N ALA A 43 -4.71 -3.73 -8.21
CA ALA A 43 -4.98 -3.14 -9.53
C ALA A 43 -3.83 -2.22 -9.97
N GLU A 44 -3.29 -1.39 -9.07
CA GLU A 44 -2.12 -0.56 -9.35
C GLU A 44 -0.90 -1.41 -9.75
N ALA A 45 -0.64 -2.50 -9.02
CA ALA A 45 0.46 -3.39 -9.34
C ALA A 45 0.28 -4.06 -10.72
N ARG A 46 -0.94 -4.47 -11.04
CA ARG A 46 -1.28 -5.05 -12.35
C ARG A 46 -1.08 -4.04 -13.50
N GLU A 47 -1.51 -2.80 -13.30
CA GLU A 47 -1.29 -1.71 -14.27
C GLU A 47 0.20 -1.43 -14.52
N ALA A 48 1.03 -1.60 -13.48
CA ALA A 48 2.49 -1.46 -13.57
C ALA A 48 3.19 -2.66 -14.24
N GLY A 49 2.44 -3.69 -14.68
CA GLY A 49 3.00 -4.87 -15.35
C GLY A 49 3.46 -5.98 -14.41
N ILE A 50 3.05 -5.96 -13.14
CA ILE A 50 3.35 -7.06 -12.21
C ILE A 50 2.59 -8.32 -12.64
N GLU A 51 3.30 -9.44 -12.67
CA GLU A 51 2.82 -10.74 -13.11
C GLU A 51 2.52 -11.70 -11.95
N HIS A 52 3.13 -11.49 -10.78
CA HIS A 52 2.99 -12.37 -9.62
C HIS A 52 2.75 -11.58 -8.33
N PHE A 53 1.65 -11.87 -7.66
CA PHE A 53 1.16 -11.19 -6.45
C PHE A 53 1.42 -12.07 -5.23
N ILE A 54 2.26 -11.61 -4.31
CA ILE A 54 2.70 -12.36 -3.13
C ILE A 54 2.10 -11.72 -1.88
N PHE A 55 1.16 -12.40 -1.23
CA PHE A 55 0.52 -11.92 -0.02
C PHE A 55 1.19 -12.53 1.21
N VAL A 56 1.71 -11.67 2.09
CA VAL A 56 2.25 -12.09 3.39
C VAL A 56 1.15 -11.96 4.43
N THR A 57 0.47 -13.08 4.69
CA THR A 57 -0.72 -13.14 5.53
C THR A 57 -0.40 -13.47 7.00
N GLY A 58 -1.41 -13.36 7.85
CA GLY A 58 -1.41 -13.78 9.25
C GLY A 58 -2.59 -14.69 9.58
N ARG A 59 -2.88 -14.86 10.86
CA ARG A 59 -4.12 -15.53 11.29
C ARG A 59 -5.36 -14.73 10.90
N ASN A 60 -6.46 -15.43 10.61
CA ASN A 60 -7.77 -14.85 10.27
C ASN A 60 -7.75 -13.97 9.00
N LYS A 61 -6.93 -14.34 8.01
CA LYS A 61 -6.82 -13.64 6.73
C LYS A 61 -7.33 -14.47 5.53
N ALA A 62 -7.96 -15.63 5.76
CA ALA A 62 -8.46 -16.51 4.70
C ALA A 62 -9.38 -15.79 3.70
N VAL A 63 -10.19 -14.84 4.18
CA VAL A 63 -11.08 -14.03 3.32
C VAL A 63 -10.32 -13.24 2.24
N ILE A 64 -9.03 -12.93 2.43
CA ILE A 64 -8.19 -12.32 1.39
C ILE A 64 -7.84 -13.36 0.31
N GLU A 65 -7.56 -14.60 0.73
CA GLU A 65 -7.30 -15.72 -0.18
C GLU A 65 -8.56 -16.01 -1.00
N ASP A 66 -9.72 -16.14 -0.35
CA ASP A 66 -11.02 -16.35 -0.98
C ASP A 66 -11.40 -15.23 -1.97
N HIS A 67 -11.03 -13.98 -1.66
CA HIS A 67 -11.33 -12.84 -2.52
C HIS A 67 -10.61 -12.89 -3.87
N PHE A 68 -9.37 -13.42 -3.88
CA PHE A 68 -8.58 -13.58 -5.10
C PHE A 68 -8.73 -14.95 -5.75
N ASP A 69 -9.64 -15.80 -5.25
CA ASP A 69 -9.98 -17.09 -5.85
C ASP A 69 -11.30 -17.03 -6.61
N VAL A 70 -11.57 -18.02 -7.45
CA VAL A 70 -12.79 -18.11 -8.24
C VAL A 70 -13.96 -18.50 -7.36
N GLN A 71 -14.98 -17.65 -7.31
CA GLN A 71 -16.25 -17.92 -6.60
C GLN A 71 -17.22 -18.63 -7.55
N PHE A 72 -17.06 -19.95 -7.70
CA PHE A 72 -17.77 -20.76 -8.70
C PHE A 72 -19.28 -20.57 -8.68
N GLU A 73 -19.92 -20.64 -7.50
CA GLU A 73 -21.37 -20.52 -7.35
C GLU A 73 -21.88 -19.13 -7.72
N LEU A 74 -21.09 -18.09 -7.44
CA LEU A 74 -21.42 -16.71 -7.83
C LEU A 74 -21.34 -16.58 -9.35
N TYR A 75 -20.29 -17.11 -9.98
CA TYR A 75 -20.09 -17.02 -11.42
C TYR A 75 -21.18 -17.75 -12.18
N ASP A 76 -21.52 -18.98 -11.78
CA ASP A 76 -22.64 -19.76 -12.32
C ASP A 76 -23.98 -19.03 -12.17
N THR A 77 -24.22 -18.44 -11.01
CA THR A 77 -25.44 -17.65 -10.76
C THR A 77 -25.52 -16.41 -11.66
N LEU A 78 -24.43 -15.67 -11.86
CA LEU A 78 -24.39 -14.48 -12.72
C LEU A 78 -24.61 -14.86 -14.18
N GLU A 79 -24.00 -15.97 -14.64
CA GLU A 79 -24.16 -16.49 -15.99
C GLU A 79 -25.62 -16.92 -16.25
N THR A 80 -26.20 -17.71 -15.35
CA THR A 80 -27.59 -18.16 -15.43
C THR A 80 -28.60 -17.00 -15.44
N ARG A 81 -28.29 -15.90 -14.72
CA ARG A 81 -29.13 -14.69 -14.68
C ARG A 81 -28.85 -13.70 -15.81
N GLY A 82 -27.96 -14.03 -16.75
CA GLY A 82 -27.59 -13.14 -17.85
C GLY A 82 -26.90 -11.85 -17.44
N LYS A 83 -26.24 -11.82 -16.25
CA LYS A 83 -25.48 -10.67 -15.74
C LYS A 83 -24.06 -10.64 -16.33
N THR A 84 -23.97 -10.68 -17.67
CA THR A 84 -22.72 -10.87 -18.42
C THR A 84 -21.68 -9.78 -18.12
N GLU A 85 -22.10 -8.51 -18.09
CA GLU A 85 -21.18 -7.39 -17.84
C GLU A 85 -20.52 -7.49 -16.45
N VAL A 86 -21.30 -7.80 -15.41
CA VAL A 86 -20.81 -7.98 -14.05
C VAL A 86 -19.82 -9.14 -13.99
N LEU A 87 -20.19 -10.28 -14.62
CA LEU A 87 -19.34 -11.46 -14.67
C LEU A 87 -17.99 -11.18 -15.37
N GLU A 88 -18.03 -10.51 -16.53
CA GLU A 88 -16.80 -10.17 -17.26
C GLU A 88 -15.91 -9.19 -16.49
N ASN A 89 -16.49 -8.24 -15.75
CA ASN A 89 -15.74 -7.33 -14.88
C ASN A 89 -15.06 -8.09 -13.73
N LEU A 90 -15.74 -9.04 -13.09
CA LEU A 90 -15.15 -9.90 -12.07
C LEU A 90 -14.00 -10.76 -12.65
N LYS A 91 -14.21 -11.40 -13.81
CA LYS A 91 -13.17 -12.20 -14.49
C LYS A 91 -11.93 -11.38 -14.84
N LYS A 92 -12.07 -10.12 -15.26
CA LYS A 92 -10.95 -9.22 -15.57
C LYS A 92 -10.12 -8.85 -14.35
N GLN A 93 -10.75 -8.80 -13.17
CA GLN A 93 -10.07 -8.48 -11.92
C GLN A 93 -9.37 -9.71 -11.29
N GLN A 94 -9.78 -10.90 -11.67
CA GLN A 94 -9.23 -12.14 -11.15
C GLN A 94 -7.79 -12.36 -11.61
N PRO A 95 -6.84 -12.70 -10.70
CA PRO A 95 -5.54 -13.20 -11.10
C PRO A 95 -5.67 -14.52 -11.87
N LYS A 96 -4.78 -14.72 -12.85
CA LYS A 96 -4.73 -16.00 -13.57
C LYS A 96 -4.12 -17.10 -12.69
N PRO A 97 -4.39 -18.39 -12.99
CA PRO A 97 -3.76 -19.49 -12.28
C PRO A 97 -2.24 -19.36 -12.20
N GLY A 98 -1.68 -19.50 -10.99
CA GLY A 98 -0.25 -19.37 -10.73
C GLY A 98 0.26 -17.93 -10.54
N GLN A 99 -0.58 -16.91 -10.66
CA GLN A 99 -0.17 -15.51 -10.43
C GLN A 99 -0.24 -15.07 -8.98
N THR A 100 -0.79 -15.87 -8.08
CA THR A 100 -0.88 -15.56 -6.65
C THR A 100 -0.10 -16.55 -5.80
N SER A 101 0.53 -16.05 -4.74
CA SER A 101 1.13 -16.87 -3.69
C SER A 101 0.81 -16.27 -2.33
N PHE A 102 0.59 -17.15 -1.36
CA PHE A 102 0.33 -16.79 0.02
C PHE A 102 1.41 -17.38 0.93
N THR A 103 2.05 -16.55 1.73
CA THR A 103 2.98 -16.99 2.78
C THR A 103 2.58 -16.36 4.11
N ARG A 104 3.16 -16.83 5.21
CA ARG A 104 2.73 -16.41 6.54
C ARG A 104 3.81 -15.69 7.33
N GLN A 105 3.45 -14.56 7.89
CA GLN A 105 4.13 -13.96 9.01
C GLN A 105 3.56 -14.56 10.30
N GLN A 106 4.27 -15.48 10.93
CA GLN A 106 3.77 -16.23 12.11
C GLN A 106 3.79 -15.40 13.41
N ALA A 107 4.62 -14.35 13.47
CA ALA A 107 4.74 -13.45 14.60
C ALA A 107 4.74 -11.98 14.13
N PRO A 108 4.08 -11.05 14.84
CA PRO A 108 3.97 -9.64 14.45
C PRO A 108 5.28 -8.89 14.78
N LEU A 109 6.34 -9.18 14.04
CA LEU A 109 7.68 -8.63 14.27
C LEU A 109 7.99 -7.38 13.45
N GLY A 110 7.00 -6.78 12.79
CA GLY A 110 7.15 -5.56 12.00
C GLY A 110 7.19 -5.78 10.49
N LEU A 111 7.26 -4.67 9.73
CA LEU A 111 7.20 -4.66 8.27
C LEU A 111 8.41 -5.38 7.64
N GLY A 112 9.61 -5.14 8.15
CA GLY A 112 10.82 -5.80 7.62
C GLY A 112 10.72 -7.31 7.72
N HIS A 113 10.19 -7.85 8.83
CA HIS A 113 9.98 -9.28 8.98
C HIS A 113 8.90 -9.82 8.02
N ALA A 114 7.82 -9.06 7.78
CA ALA A 114 6.83 -9.44 6.78
C ALA A 114 7.46 -9.56 5.38
N VAL A 115 8.28 -8.58 4.99
CA VAL A 115 9.01 -8.61 3.72
C VAL A 115 9.95 -9.82 3.67
N TRP A 116 10.69 -10.10 4.72
CA TRP A 116 11.59 -11.25 4.80
C TRP A 116 10.87 -12.59 4.64
N CYS A 117 9.63 -12.71 5.12
CA CYS A 117 8.81 -13.91 4.94
C CYS A 117 8.49 -14.24 3.46
N ALA A 118 8.63 -13.27 2.55
CA ALA A 118 8.39 -13.48 1.13
C ALA A 118 9.63 -13.94 0.34
N ARG A 119 10.83 -13.97 0.94
CA ARG A 119 12.12 -14.16 0.28
C ARG A 119 12.20 -15.39 -0.63
N GLU A 120 11.66 -16.55 -0.19
CA GLU A 120 11.71 -17.79 -0.96
C GLU A 120 10.86 -17.71 -2.25
N ILE A 121 9.75 -16.98 -2.21
CA ILE A 121 8.86 -16.80 -3.37
C ILE A 121 9.41 -15.72 -4.30
N VAL A 122 9.95 -14.65 -3.75
CA VAL A 122 10.61 -13.59 -4.53
C VAL A 122 11.88 -14.12 -5.20
N GLY A 123 12.68 -14.87 -4.46
CA GLY A 123 13.96 -15.39 -4.93
C GLY A 123 14.97 -14.26 -5.19
N ASN A 124 15.86 -14.48 -6.15
CA ASN A 124 16.90 -13.53 -6.53
C ASN A 124 16.42 -12.60 -7.67
N GLU A 125 15.33 -11.88 -7.45
CA GLU A 125 14.74 -10.94 -8.41
C GLU A 125 14.39 -9.62 -7.70
N PRO A 126 14.45 -8.47 -8.42
CA PRO A 126 13.87 -7.23 -7.92
C PRO A 126 12.37 -7.39 -7.77
N PHE A 127 11.80 -6.73 -6.78
CA PHE A 127 10.39 -6.84 -6.49
C PHE A 127 9.78 -5.52 -6.06
N ALA A 128 8.50 -5.34 -6.34
CA ALA A 128 7.72 -4.26 -5.78
C ALA A 128 7.21 -4.65 -4.38
N LEU A 129 7.13 -3.69 -3.48
CA LEU A 129 6.47 -3.82 -2.20
C LEU A 129 5.42 -2.72 -2.09
N LEU A 130 4.17 -3.09 -1.83
CA LEU A 130 3.07 -2.16 -1.70
C LEU A 130 2.37 -2.35 -0.35
N LEU A 131 2.30 -1.28 0.44
CA LEU A 131 1.51 -1.30 1.67
C LEU A 131 0.02 -1.26 1.31
N PRO A 132 -0.76 -2.27 1.69
CA PRO A 132 -2.12 -2.43 1.21
C PRO A 132 -3.12 -1.43 1.78
N ASP A 133 -2.78 -0.72 2.85
CA ASP A 133 -3.62 0.31 3.47
C ASP A 133 -3.35 1.74 2.95
N MET A 134 -2.36 1.90 2.07
CA MET A 134 -2.07 3.18 1.41
C MET A 134 -2.63 3.15 -0.01
N ILE A 135 -3.80 3.75 -0.24
CA ILE A 135 -4.39 3.84 -1.58
C ILE A 135 -4.16 5.21 -2.19
N MET A 136 -3.98 5.23 -3.51
CA MET A 136 -3.62 6.44 -4.25
C MET A 136 -4.69 6.79 -5.28
N GLN A 137 -4.96 8.09 -5.42
CA GLN A 137 -5.81 8.66 -6.45
C GLN A 137 -4.96 9.53 -7.36
N MET A 138 -4.73 9.05 -8.57
CA MET A 138 -3.80 9.64 -9.55
C MET A 138 -4.27 9.33 -10.97
N ASP A 139 -3.86 10.16 -11.94
CA ASP A 139 -4.13 9.93 -13.36
C ASP A 139 -3.33 8.76 -13.93
N GLN A 140 -2.17 8.45 -13.34
CA GLN A 140 -1.29 7.36 -13.75
C GLN A 140 -0.76 6.62 -12.52
N SER A 141 -0.66 5.31 -12.59
CA SER A 141 -0.15 4.46 -11.54
C SER A 141 1.23 4.91 -11.03
N CYS A 142 1.34 5.15 -9.73
CA CYS A 142 2.61 5.47 -9.08
C CYS A 142 3.64 4.37 -9.31
N LEU A 143 3.26 3.12 -9.09
CA LEU A 143 4.17 1.99 -9.29
C LEU A 143 4.64 1.86 -10.74
N LYS A 144 3.80 2.14 -11.73
CA LYS A 144 4.21 2.13 -13.14
C LYS A 144 5.33 3.13 -13.40
N ARG A 145 5.20 4.36 -12.88
CA ARG A 145 6.26 5.38 -13.00
C ARG A 145 7.54 5.00 -12.25
N MET A 146 7.40 4.33 -11.12
CA MET A 146 8.55 3.80 -10.40
C MET A 146 9.26 2.69 -11.19
N VAL A 147 8.50 1.82 -11.88
CA VAL A 147 9.07 0.79 -12.78
C VAL A 147 9.84 1.45 -13.93
N GLU A 148 9.29 2.49 -14.54
CA GLU A 148 9.98 3.26 -15.59
C GLU A 148 11.31 3.88 -15.08
N LEU A 149 11.32 4.43 -13.86
CA LEU A 149 12.54 4.94 -13.23
C LEU A 149 13.52 3.81 -12.88
N TYR A 150 13.01 2.67 -12.42
CA TYR A 150 13.83 1.49 -12.17
C TYR A 150 14.50 0.99 -13.46
N GLU A 151 13.81 0.94 -14.58
CA GLU A 151 14.35 0.54 -15.88
C GLU A 151 15.48 1.46 -16.38
N GLN A 152 15.52 2.71 -15.89
CA GLN A 152 16.57 3.66 -16.23
C GLN A 152 17.77 3.60 -15.27
N THR A 153 17.54 3.24 -14.01
CA THR A 153 18.56 3.31 -12.95
C THR A 153 19.11 1.95 -12.53
N GLY A 154 18.30 0.89 -12.62
CA GLY A 154 18.67 -0.45 -12.17
C GLY A 154 18.76 -0.63 -10.65
N ASN A 155 18.29 0.32 -9.86
CA ASN A 155 18.50 0.39 -8.43
C ASN A 155 17.19 0.44 -7.65
N ASN A 156 17.29 0.56 -6.32
CA ASN A 156 16.13 0.63 -5.44
C ASN A 156 15.37 1.95 -5.62
N ILE A 157 14.02 1.89 -5.66
CA ILE A 157 13.17 3.08 -5.79
C ILE A 157 12.17 3.11 -4.63
N VAL A 158 11.94 4.28 -4.05
CA VAL A 158 10.87 4.51 -3.08
C VAL A 158 9.98 5.67 -3.51
N ALA A 159 8.67 5.52 -3.38
CA ALA A 159 7.75 6.64 -3.58
C ALA A 159 7.79 7.55 -2.35
N VAL A 160 7.82 8.83 -2.60
CA VAL A 160 7.84 9.86 -1.56
C VAL A 160 6.82 10.95 -1.82
N GLN A 161 6.38 11.58 -0.74
CA GLN A 161 5.52 12.76 -0.78
C GLN A 161 5.91 13.71 0.36
N GLU A 162 5.49 14.96 0.27
CA GLU A 162 5.73 15.93 1.33
C GLU A 162 4.72 15.77 2.47
N CYS A 163 5.20 15.89 3.70
CA CYS A 163 4.36 16.03 4.89
C CYS A 163 4.60 17.38 5.57
N ASP A 164 3.70 17.74 6.49
CA ASP A 164 3.96 18.83 7.40
C ASP A 164 5.27 18.56 8.17
N PRO A 165 6.22 19.50 8.21
CA PRO A 165 7.46 19.35 8.97
C PRO A 165 7.24 18.97 10.45
N ALA A 166 6.13 19.39 11.05
CA ALA A 166 5.74 19.00 12.41
C ALA A 166 5.39 17.51 12.56
N GLU A 167 5.05 16.84 11.44
CA GLU A 167 4.60 15.44 11.41
C GLU A 167 5.68 14.44 11.00
N THR A 168 6.88 14.90 10.64
CA THR A 168 7.99 14.05 10.19
C THR A 168 8.33 12.91 11.16
N HIS A 169 8.09 13.11 12.45
CA HIS A 169 8.31 12.11 13.51
C HIS A 169 7.39 10.87 13.42
N LYS A 170 6.40 10.87 12.51
CA LYS A 170 5.47 9.75 12.30
C LYS A 170 5.95 8.77 11.22
N TYR A 171 6.88 9.16 10.35
CA TYR A 171 7.21 8.50 9.09
C TYR A 171 8.69 8.19 8.94
N GLY A 172 9.01 7.31 8.00
CA GLY A 172 10.35 7.21 7.46
C GLY A 172 10.61 8.40 6.53
N ILE A 173 11.63 9.20 6.81
CA ILE A 173 11.99 10.41 6.07
C ILE A 173 13.27 10.18 5.29
N VAL A 174 13.31 10.67 4.04
CA VAL A 174 14.49 10.57 3.16
C VAL A 174 15.19 11.92 3.01
N GLY A 175 16.50 11.89 2.87
CA GLY A 175 17.29 13.04 2.42
C GLY A 175 17.25 13.12 0.89
N ARG A 176 17.10 14.34 0.34
CA ARG A 176 17.07 14.59 -1.11
C ARG A 176 18.44 14.98 -1.60
N GLY A 177 18.96 14.22 -2.59
CA GLY A 177 20.14 14.54 -3.37
C GLY A 177 19.83 15.21 -4.72
N ARG A 178 20.70 14.99 -5.70
CA ARG A 178 20.54 15.52 -7.06
C ARG A 178 19.40 14.84 -7.82
N ASP A 179 18.82 15.56 -8.78
CA ASP A 179 17.79 15.01 -9.66
C ASP A 179 18.39 14.01 -10.66
N VAL A 180 17.69 12.89 -10.86
CA VAL A 180 18.07 11.80 -11.78
C VAL A 180 16.81 11.33 -12.50
N HIS A 181 16.76 11.52 -13.82
CA HIS A 181 15.60 11.19 -14.64
C HIS A 181 14.29 11.81 -14.09
N SER A 182 13.28 10.97 -13.83
CA SER A 182 12.00 11.39 -13.23
C SER A 182 12.01 11.37 -11.68
N GLY A 183 13.15 11.11 -11.06
CA GLY A 183 13.33 11.02 -9.61
C GLY A 183 14.53 11.82 -9.11
N PHE A 184 15.03 11.45 -7.94
CA PHE A 184 16.21 12.05 -7.32
C PHE A 184 16.98 11.03 -6.49
N GLU A 185 18.27 11.25 -6.28
CA GLU A 185 19.08 10.44 -5.37
C GLU A 185 18.62 10.61 -3.92
N ILE A 186 18.56 9.51 -3.19
CA ILE A 186 18.36 9.54 -1.74
C ILE A 186 19.75 9.55 -1.09
N THR A 187 19.94 10.46 -0.13
CA THR A 187 21.22 10.67 0.59
C THR A 187 21.17 10.21 2.05
N GLY A 188 20.17 9.46 2.41
CA GLY A 188 19.96 8.90 3.74
C GLY A 188 18.48 8.75 4.06
N MET A 189 18.19 7.89 5.04
CA MET A 189 16.83 7.60 5.50
C MET A 189 16.83 7.55 7.03
N VAL A 190 15.75 8.04 7.65
CA VAL A 190 15.58 7.98 9.11
C VAL A 190 14.15 7.57 9.43
N GLU A 191 13.99 6.45 10.14
CA GLU A 191 12.69 6.02 10.64
C GLU A 191 12.29 6.85 11.85
N LYS A 192 11.13 7.53 11.77
CA LYS A 192 10.54 8.32 12.86
C LYS A 192 11.56 9.23 13.55
N PRO A 193 12.15 10.19 12.84
CA PRO A 193 13.17 11.08 13.40
C PRO A 193 12.63 11.85 14.60
N LYS A 194 13.49 12.24 15.52
CA LYS A 194 13.12 13.15 16.59
C LYS A 194 12.64 14.49 15.98
N PRO A 195 11.69 15.19 16.61
CA PRO A 195 11.24 16.50 16.13
C PRO A 195 12.43 17.43 15.84
N GLY A 196 12.45 18.02 14.64
CA GLY A 196 13.49 18.95 14.20
C GLY A 196 14.81 18.30 13.74
N THR A 197 14.90 16.97 13.64
CA THR A 197 16.10 16.24 13.17
C THR A 197 15.89 15.54 11.83
N ALA A 198 14.73 15.69 11.22
CA ALA A 198 14.44 15.10 9.92
C ALA A 198 15.33 15.73 8.81
N PRO A 199 15.90 14.93 7.88
CA PRO A 199 16.76 15.45 6.81
C PRO A 199 15.98 16.23 5.76
N SER A 200 14.67 16.08 5.69
CA SER A 200 13.72 16.80 4.82
C SER A 200 12.29 16.66 5.35
N ASN A 201 11.29 17.08 4.55
CA ASN A 201 9.88 16.79 4.77
C ASN A 201 9.33 15.69 3.81
N LEU A 202 10.21 14.98 3.08
CA LEU A 202 9.82 13.93 2.16
C LEU A 202 9.71 12.60 2.91
N TYR A 203 8.48 12.09 3.04
CA TYR A 203 8.23 10.81 3.70
C TYR A 203 8.03 9.67 2.69
N ILE A 204 8.42 8.48 3.08
CA ILE A 204 8.25 7.25 2.28
C ILE A 204 6.79 6.82 2.34
N ASN A 205 6.15 6.68 1.19
CA ASN A 205 4.70 6.51 1.10
C ASN A 205 4.25 5.10 0.65
N GLY A 206 4.82 4.07 1.24
CA GLY A 206 4.29 2.72 1.12
C GLY A 206 4.39 2.05 -0.26
N ARG A 207 5.17 2.61 -1.20
CA ARG A 207 5.52 1.98 -2.48
C ARG A 207 7.03 1.91 -2.63
N TYR A 208 7.52 0.71 -2.96
CA TYR A 208 8.95 0.42 -3.06
C TYR A 208 9.22 -0.49 -4.25
N ILE A 209 10.37 -0.33 -4.88
CA ILE A 209 11.03 -1.34 -5.71
C ILE A 209 12.36 -1.63 -5.05
N LEU A 210 12.58 -2.87 -4.66
CA LEU A 210 13.75 -3.28 -3.87
C LEU A 210 14.51 -4.39 -4.59
N GLN A 211 15.83 -4.37 -4.43
CA GLN A 211 16.71 -5.43 -4.84
C GLN A 211 16.68 -6.58 -3.82
N PRO A 212 16.89 -7.84 -4.25
CA PRO A 212 16.77 -9.02 -3.38
C PRO A 212 17.81 -9.08 -2.26
N GLU A 213 18.90 -8.31 -2.35
CA GLU A 213 19.92 -8.21 -1.31
C GLU A 213 19.37 -7.71 0.03
N ILE A 214 18.24 -7.02 0.01
CA ILE A 214 17.51 -6.59 1.23
C ILE A 214 17.19 -7.77 2.15
N PHE A 215 16.92 -8.96 1.60
CA PHE A 215 16.57 -10.14 2.39
C PHE A 215 17.71 -10.62 3.29
N LYS A 216 18.97 -10.53 2.81
CA LYS A 216 20.14 -10.88 3.61
C LYS A 216 20.32 -9.93 4.81
N ILE A 217 20.00 -8.65 4.60
CA ILE A 217 20.07 -7.65 5.68
C ILE A 217 18.95 -7.91 6.69
N LEU A 218 17.73 -8.17 6.23
CA LEU A 218 16.57 -8.44 7.07
C LEU A 218 16.73 -9.71 7.91
N GLU A 219 17.43 -10.73 7.41
CA GLU A 219 17.65 -12.00 8.12
C GLU A 219 18.37 -11.81 9.46
N GLY A 220 19.38 -10.96 9.48
CA GLY A 220 20.19 -10.68 10.67
C GLY A 220 19.81 -9.40 11.41
N GLN A 221 18.69 -8.76 11.07
CA GLN A 221 18.34 -7.46 11.62
C GLN A 221 17.72 -7.57 13.01
N GLU A 222 18.29 -6.83 13.97
CA GLU A 222 17.70 -6.64 15.28
C GLU A 222 16.47 -5.71 15.23
N LYS A 223 15.64 -5.79 16.27
CA LYS A 223 14.47 -4.93 16.42
C LYS A 223 14.89 -3.49 16.69
N GLY A 224 14.31 -2.57 15.96
CA GLY A 224 14.48 -1.12 16.09
C GLY A 224 13.31 -0.42 16.78
N ALA A 225 12.92 0.71 16.25
CA ALA A 225 11.81 1.52 16.77
C ALA A 225 10.53 0.69 16.90
N GLY A 226 9.81 0.86 18.02
CA GLY A 226 8.58 0.10 18.31
C GLY A 226 8.79 -1.37 18.65
N ASN A 227 10.01 -1.83 18.91
CA ASN A 227 10.37 -3.24 19.13
C ASN A 227 10.06 -4.13 17.90
N GLU A 228 10.16 -3.57 16.68
CA GLU A 228 9.88 -4.19 15.41
C GLU A 228 11.12 -4.22 14.51
N ILE A 229 11.16 -5.17 13.58
CA ILE A 229 12.14 -5.19 12.49
C ILE A 229 11.68 -4.18 11.43
N GLN A 230 12.33 -3.01 11.42
CA GLN A 230 11.94 -1.90 10.56
C GLN A 230 12.56 -2.06 9.16
N LEU A 231 11.74 -1.89 8.12
CA LEU A 231 12.21 -1.94 6.74
C LEU A 231 13.14 -0.75 6.42
N THR A 232 12.84 0.43 6.95
CA THR A 232 13.64 1.65 6.74
C THR A 232 15.06 1.47 7.24
N ASP A 233 15.25 0.80 8.39
CA ASP A 233 16.59 0.49 8.92
C ASP A 233 17.37 -0.47 8.02
N ALA A 234 16.67 -1.44 7.40
CA ALA A 234 17.29 -2.35 6.44
C ALA A 234 17.68 -1.63 5.14
N MET A 235 16.80 -0.75 4.64
CA MET A 235 17.09 0.06 3.45
C MET A 235 18.28 1.00 3.70
N LEU A 236 18.39 1.62 4.87
CA LEU A 236 19.54 2.45 5.24
C LEU A 236 20.86 1.67 5.28
N LYS A 237 20.82 0.39 5.67
CA LYS A 237 22.00 -0.48 5.58
C LYS A 237 22.36 -0.81 4.13
N LEU A 238 21.33 -1.12 3.31
CA LEU A 238 21.50 -1.44 1.89
C LEU A 238 21.99 -0.23 1.08
N GLU A 239 21.61 1.00 1.45
CA GLU A 239 22.03 2.24 0.82
C GLU A 239 23.57 2.40 0.79
N LYS A 240 24.28 1.79 1.73
CA LYS A 240 25.75 1.80 1.74
C LYS A 240 26.38 0.99 0.61
N GLU A 241 25.65 0.07 0.03
CA GLU A 241 26.10 -0.86 -1.01
C GLU A 241 25.42 -0.61 -2.36
N GLN A 242 24.19 -0.08 -2.35
CA GLN A 242 23.34 0.13 -3.52
C GLN A 242 22.64 1.48 -3.46
N ALA A 243 22.53 2.16 -4.60
CA ALA A 243 21.83 3.43 -4.67
C ALA A 243 20.32 3.27 -4.43
N PHE A 244 19.74 4.30 -3.84
CA PHE A 244 18.28 4.49 -3.70
C PHE A 244 17.88 5.77 -4.41
N TYR A 245 16.72 5.72 -5.08
CA TYR A 245 16.12 6.87 -5.73
C TYR A 245 14.72 7.12 -5.20
N GLY A 246 14.38 8.39 -4.98
CA GLY A 246 13.05 8.84 -4.62
C GLY A 246 12.24 9.18 -5.86
N TYR A 247 11.03 8.66 -5.95
CA TYR A 247 10.04 9.13 -6.92
C TYR A 247 8.99 9.99 -6.21
N HIS A 248 9.04 11.31 -6.45
CA HIS A 248 8.07 12.26 -5.89
C HIS A 248 6.87 12.33 -6.83
N TYR A 249 5.80 11.61 -6.46
CA TYR A 249 4.59 11.54 -7.28
C TYR A 249 3.65 12.71 -7.04
N GLN A 250 2.82 12.99 -8.04
CA GLN A 250 1.74 13.96 -7.98
C GLN A 250 0.41 13.22 -7.82
N GLY A 251 -0.40 13.56 -6.83
CA GLY A 251 -1.69 12.92 -6.54
C GLY A 251 -2.00 12.88 -5.05
N HIS A 252 -3.12 12.27 -4.73
CA HIS A 252 -3.57 12.12 -3.35
C HIS A 252 -3.31 10.70 -2.85
N THR A 253 -2.92 10.59 -1.60
CA THR A 253 -2.78 9.30 -0.90
C THR A 253 -3.63 9.31 0.35
N PHE A 254 -4.27 8.18 0.62
CA PHE A 254 -5.16 8.00 1.75
C PHE A 254 -4.64 6.85 2.62
N ASP A 255 -4.38 7.13 3.91
CA ASP A 255 -4.05 6.11 4.91
C ASP A 255 -5.32 5.40 5.38
N CYS A 256 -5.73 4.38 4.64
CA CYS A 256 -6.83 3.50 5.03
C CYS A 256 -6.49 2.60 6.24
N GLY A 257 -5.31 2.72 6.82
CA GLY A 257 -4.95 2.13 8.11
C GLY A 257 -5.44 2.94 9.33
N SER A 258 -6.01 4.13 9.10
CA SER A 258 -6.62 4.99 10.12
C SER A 258 -8.10 5.26 9.82
N PRO A 259 -8.99 5.37 10.85
CA PRO A 259 -10.40 5.67 10.61
C PRO A 259 -10.64 6.98 9.86
N ALA A 260 -9.86 8.03 10.15
CA ALA A 260 -10.01 9.31 9.48
C ALA A 260 -9.62 9.23 8.00
N GLY A 261 -8.45 8.67 7.68
CA GLY A 261 -8.00 8.51 6.29
C GLY A 261 -8.88 7.54 5.51
N PHE A 262 -9.46 6.53 6.17
CA PHE A 262 -10.44 5.63 5.52
C PHE A 262 -11.73 6.36 5.13
N VAL A 263 -12.27 7.24 5.98
CA VAL A 263 -13.44 8.06 5.66
C VAL A 263 -13.09 9.06 4.55
N GLU A 264 -11.93 9.70 4.63
CA GLU A 264 -11.43 10.61 3.59
C GLU A 264 -11.32 9.91 2.23
N ALA A 265 -10.76 8.70 2.19
CA ALA A 265 -10.70 7.88 0.99
C ALA A 265 -12.08 7.61 0.40
N ASN A 266 -13.06 7.21 1.24
CA ASN A 266 -14.42 6.95 0.78
C ASN A 266 -15.05 8.19 0.13
N ILE A 267 -14.88 9.36 0.74
CA ILE A 267 -15.40 10.63 0.20
C ILE A 267 -14.71 10.94 -1.14
N ALA A 268 -13.38 10.90 -1.18
CA ALA A 268 -12.60 11.24 -2.36
C ALA A 268 -12.91 10.32 -3.56
N PHE A 269 -12.95 9.01 -3.31
CA PHE A 269 -13.24 8.03 -4.37
C PHE A 269 -14.71 8.08 -4.82
N ALA A 270 -15.66 8.39 -3.93
CA ALA A 270 -17.05 8.61 -4.30
C ALA A 270 -17.22 9.87 -5.18
N LEU A 271 -16.51 10.95 -4.85
CA LEU A 271 -16.49 12.19 -5.66
C LEU A 271 -15.79 11.99 -7.01
N TRP A 272 -14.87 11.06 -7.12
CA TRP A 272 -14.18 10.79 -8.38
C TRP A 272 -14.99 9.92 -9.35
N ARG A 273 -15.99 9.21 -8.85
CA ARG A 273 -16.85 8.36 -9.68
C ARG A 273 -17.94 9.18 -10.38
N PRO A 274 -18.04 9.12 -11.73
CA PRO A 274 -19.05 9.89 -12.48
C PRO A 274 -20.51 9.57 -12.08
N ASP A 275 -20.79 8.30 -11.70
CA ASP A 275 -22.13 7.86 -11.30
C ASP A 275 -22.54 8.32 -9.88
N MET A 276 -21.61 8.81 -9.08
CA MET A 276 -21.83 9.25 -7.69
C MET A 276 -21.53 10.73 -7.46
N HIS A 277 -20.75 11.36 -8.33
CA HIS A 277 -20.19 12.71 -8.13
C HIS A 277 -21.23 13.72 -7.68
N ASP A 278 -22.26 13.98 -8.50
CA ASP A 278 -23.25 15.03 -8.26
C ASP A 278 -24.03 14.80 -6.98
N SER A 279 -24.52 13.56 -6.77
CA SER A 279 -25.26 13.20 -5.57
C SER A 279 -24.42 13.31 -4.29
N MET A 280 -23.13 13.05 -4.39
CA MET A 280 -22.22 13.14 -3.26
C MET A 280 -21.89 14.60 -2.94
N VAL A 281 -21.66 15.46 -3.96
CA VAL A 281 -21.48 16.89 -3.76
C VAL A 281 -22.68 17.50 -3.03
N ASP A 282 -23.91 17.27 -3.52
CA ASP A 282 -25.13 17.74 -2.89
C ASP A 282 -25.26 17.27 -1.44
N THR A 283 -24.94 16.00 -1.20
CA THR A 283 -25.02 15.42 0.15
C THR A 283 -24.02 16.06 1.10
N LEU A 284 -22.78 16.23 0.68
CA LEU A 284 -21.73 16.85 1.51
C LEU A 284 -22.05 18.33 1.80
N GLU A 285 -22.51 19.09 0.80
CA GLU A 285 -22.92 20.47 1.02
C GLU A 285 -24.10 20.58 2.00
N ARG A 286 -25.09 19.70 1.88
CA ARG A 286 -26.21 19.65 2.82
C ARG A 286 -25.73 19.32 4.23
N MET A 287 -24.90 18.28 4.41
CA MET A 287 -24.34 17.90 5.71
C MET A 287 -23.55 19.04 6.35
N LEU A 288 -22.70 19.73 5.57
CA LEU A 288 -21.94 20.86 6.07
C LEU A 288 -22.81 22.03 6.53
N ARG A 289 -23.97 22.26 5.89
CA ARG A 289 -24.96 23.28 6.32
C ARG A 289 -25.68 22.88 7.59
N GLU A 290 -26.14 21.62 7.68
CA GLU A 290 -26.97 21.11 8.78
C GLU A 290 -26.18 20.82 10.07
N LEU A 291 -24.92 20.41 9.94
CA LEU A 291 -24.09 19.99 11.07
C LEU A 291 -23.15 21.08 11.63
N ARG A 292 -23.23 22.32 11.16
CA ARG A 292 -22.53 23.48 11.75
C ARG A 292 -23.42 24.15 12.79
N PRO A 293 -22.89 24.49 13.99
CA PRO A 293 -21.95 23.76 14.85
C PRO A 293 -22.74 22.96 15.89
N VAL A 294 -22.62 21.66 15.88
CA VAL A 294 -23.06 20.87 17.01
C VAL A 294 -21.99 21.00 18.09
N GLU A 295 -22.34 21.59 19.24
CA GLU A 295 -21.60 21.38 20.49
C GLU A 295 -21.19 19.92 20.58
N ARG A 296 -19.92 19.64 20.92
CA ARG A 296 -19.35 18.29 20.93
C ARG A 296 -20.29 17.33 21.69
N ARG A 297 -21.17 16.65 21.00
CA ARG A 297 -21.97 15.57 21.56
C ARG A 297 -20.98 14.50 22.03
N LYS A 298 -20.95 14.25 23.32
CA LYS A 298 -20.26 13.08 23.87
C LYS A 298 -20.94 11.85 23.31
N MET A 299 -20.36 11.27 22.28
CA MET A 299 -20.80 9.96 21.81
C MET A 299 -20.46 8.95 22.91
N PRO A 300 -21.36 8.04 23.24
CA PRO A 300 -21.03 6.94 24.15
C PRO A 300 -19.89 6.12 23.53
N ARG A 301 -18.85 5.86 24.32
CA ARG A 301 -17.71 5.02 23.95
C ARG A 301 -18.10 3.57 23.85
#